data_fd3312c180d99e6222e02d67cd1ed980
#
_entry.id   fd3312c180d99e6222e02d67cd1ed980
#
_cell.length_a   1.000
_cell.length_b   1.000
_cell.length_c   1.000
_cell.angle_alpha   90.00
_cell.angle_beta   90.00
_cell.angle_gamma   90.00
#
_symmetry.space_group_name_H-M   'P 1'
#
loop_
_entity.id
_entity.type
_entity.pdbx_description
1 polymer ?
#
loop_
_entity_poly.entity_id
_entity_poly.type
_entity_poly.pdbx_seq_one_letter_code
_entity_poly.pdbx_strand_id
1 'polypeptide(L)'
;MSKNIEQKCLAKGVKLTEQRKIIAKIMSESNDHPDVDELYNRVTKIDSKISIATVYRTVKLFEESGILAKHEFKGGKARYEELNEGHHDHLIDIKSGEIIEFVDEEIEKLQEKIADKYGYRLVDHKLELYGVKKKKLT
;
A
#
# COMPACT_ATOMS: atom_id res chain seq x y z
N MET A 1 20.11 -0.39 -0.93
CA MET A 1 19.16 -0.74 0.15
C MET A 1 17.94 0.17 0.11
N SER A 2 16.77 -0.41 0.12
CA SER A 2 15.55 0.38 0.26
C SER A 2 15.47 0.98 1.68
N LYS A 3 15.08 2.24 1.77
CA LYS A 3 14.87 2.91 3.05
C LYS A 3 13.59 2.39 3.68
N ASN A 4 13.61 2.16 4.99
CA ASN A 4 12.38 1.87 5.72
C ASN A 4 11.58 3.16 5.96
N ILE A 5 10.39 3.02 6.52
CA ILE A 5 9.49 4.18 6.74
C ILE A 5 10.14 5.21 7.66
N GLU A 6 10.82 4.78 8.72
CA GLU A 6 11.49 5.68 9.65
C GLU A 6 12.54 6.54 8.95
N GLN A 7 13.36 5.92 8.09
CA GLN A 7 14.37 6.65 7.31
C GLN A 7 13.74 7.61 6.32
N LYS A 8 12.62 7.22 5.71
CA LYS A 8 11.87 8.10 4.79
C LYS A 8 11.30 9.31 5.52
N CYS A 9 10.82 9.12 6.76
CA CYS A 9 10.34 10.22 7.58
C CYS A 9 11.45 11.21 7.88
N LEU A 10 12.63 10.72 8.25
CA LEU A 10 13.78 11.59 8.48
C LEU A 10 14.15 12.40 7.23
N ALA A 11 14.16 11.74 6.07
CA ALA A 11 14.50 12.39 4.80
C ALA A 11 13.50 13.47 4.41
N LYS A 12 12.22 13.32 4.80
CA LYS A 12 11.15 14.25 4.45
C LYS A 12 10.82 15.26 5.55
N GLY A 13 11.58 15.23 6.66
CA GLY A 13 11.36 16.14 7.78
C GLY A 13 10.12 15.86 8.59
N VAL A 14 9.62 14.62 8.54
CA VAL A 14 8.46 14.21 9.34
C VAL A 14 8.94 13.84 10.73
N LYS A 15 8.41 14.54 11.75
CA LYS A 15 8.78 14.29 13.13
C LYS A 15 8.24 12.92 13.60
N LEU A 16 9.14 12.10 14.17
CA LEU A 16 8.78 10.81 14.73
C LEU A 16 8.74 10.88 16.25
N THR A 17 7.54 10.75 16.80
CA THR A 17 7.35 10.51 18.23
C THR A 17 7.57 9.03 18.51
N GLU A 18 7.66 8.63 19.78
CA GLU A 18 7.82 7.22 20.13
C GLU A 18 6.66 6.37 19.55
N GLN A 19 5.43 6.87 19.64
CA GLN A 19 4.28 6.14 19.10
C GLN A 19 4.32 6.05 17.57
N ARG A 20 4.71 7.13 16.89
CA ARG A 20 4.88 7.10 15.43
C ARG A 20 5.97 6.14 14.98
N LYS A 21 7.05 6.02 15.76
CA LYS A 21 8.12 5.05 15.47
C LYS A 21 7.61 3.62 15.51
N ILE A 22 6.80 3.30 16.50
CA ILE A 22 6.20 1.96 16.62
C ILE A 22 5.30 1.68 15.42
N ILE A 23 4.44 2.64 15.05
CA ILE A 23 3.55 2.50 13.91
C ILE A 23 4.35 2.33 12.61
N ALA A 24 5.40 3.14 12.43
CA ALA A 24 6.29 3.05 11.27
C ALA A 24 6.96 1.68 11.16
N LYS A 25 7.45 1.18 12.28
CA LYS A 25 8.13 -0.13 12.31
C LYS A 25 7.18 -1.27 11.95
N ILE A 26 5.99 -1.29 12.55
CA ILE A 26 4.99 -2.32 12.27
C ILE A 26 4.56 -2.25 10.81
N MET A 27 4.35 -1.05 10.28
CA MET A 27 3.99 -0.88 8.88
C MET A 27 5.11 -1.37 7.94
N SER A 28 6.37 -1.07 8.25
CA SER A 28 7.52 -1.52 7.45
C SER A 28 7.65 -3.04 7.43
N GLU A 29 7.26 -3.70 8.51
CA GLU A 29 7.32 -5.16 8.63
C GLU A 29 6.09 -5.85 8.04
N SER A 30 5.05 -5.09 7.68
CA SER A 30 3.81 -5.64 7.14
C SER A 30 3.94 -5.88 5.63
N ASN A 31 3.78 -7.12 5.22
CA ASN A 31 3.88 -7.52 3.81
C ASN A 31 2.51 -7.62 3.13
N ASP A 32 1.45 -7.42 3.91
CA ASP A 32 0.08 -7.53 3.46
C ASP A 32 -0.60 -6.18 3.53
N HIS A 33 -1.01 -5.51 2.66
CA HIS A 33 -1.62 -4.18 2.67
C HIS A 33 -2.65 -4.03 3.81
N PRO A 34 -2.23 -3.70 5.05
CA PRO A 34 -3.18 -3.63 6.17
C PRO A 34 -4.08 -2.39 6.09
N ASP A 35 -5.32 -2.51 6.59
CA ASP A 35 -6.15 -1.36 6.87
C ASP A 35 -5.79 -0.80 8.24
N VAL A 36 -6.42 0.31 8.64
CA VAL A 36 -6.12 0.96 9.93
C VAL A 36 -6.44 0.05 11.10
N ASP A 37 -7.54 -0.71 11.04
CA ASP A 37 -7.93 -1.61 12.13
C ASP A 37 -6.93 -2.73 12.32
N GLU A 38 -6.47 -3.33 11.23
CA GLU A 38 -5.45 -4.37 11.27
C GLU A 38 -4.13 -3.84 11.82
N LEU A 39 -3.74 -2.66 11.36
CA LEU A 39 -2.52 -1.99 11.84
C LEU A 39 -2.63 -1.67 13.32
N TYR A 40 -3.77 -1.14 13.76
CA TYR A 40 -4.04 -0.86 15.16
C TYR A 40 -3.90 -2.12 16.04
N ASN A 41 -4.47 -3.23 15.60
CA ASN A 41 -4.38 -4.49 16.34
C ASN A 41 -2.93 -4.96 16.48
N ARG A 42 -2.11 -4.78 15.45
CA ARG A 42 -0.68 -5.13 15.50
C ARG A 42 0.11 -4.20 16.41
N VAL A 43 -0.17 -2.92 16.34
CA VAL A 43 0.52 -1.87 17.10
C VAL A 43 0.24 -2.02 18.62
N THR A 44 -1.01 -2.29 18.98
CA THR A 44 -1.39 -2.40 20.40
C THR A 44 -0.79 -3.61 21.10
N LYS A 45 -0.33 -4.59 20.36
CA LYS A 45 0.43 -5.71 20.95
C LYS A 45 1.81 -5.27 21.44
N ILE A 46 2.34 -4.20 20.84
CA ILE A 46 3.64 -3.64 21.25
C ILE A 46 3.44 -2.57 22.31
N ASP A 47 2.47 -1.68 22.13
CA ASP A 47 2.16 -0.61 23.09
C ASP A 47 0.64 -0.41 23.16
N SER A 48 0.03 -0.93 24.21
CA SER A 48 -1.43 -0.86 24.41
C SER A 48 -1.95 0.55 24.65
N LYS A 49 -1.08 1.52 24.90
CA LYS A 49 -1.48 2.92 25.12
C LYS A 49 -1.76 3.67 23.84
N ILE A 50 -1.34 3.13 22.70
CA ILE A 50 -1.60 3.78 21.41
C ILE A 50 -3.07 3.62 21.04
N SER A 51 -3.76 4.74 20.82
CA SER A 51 -5.17 4.73 20.44
C SER A 51 -5.35 4.53 18.94
N ILE A 52 -6.54 4.07 18.54
CA ILE A 52 -6.85 3.95 17.12
C ILE A 52 -6.83 5.32 16.42
N ALA A 53 -7.22 6.38 17.13
CA ALA A 53 -7.15 7.74 16.59
C ALA A 53 -5.71 8.14 16.27
N THR A 54 -4.75 7.75 17.11
CA THR A 54 -3.33 8.02 16.87
C THR A 54 -2.83 7.25 15.66
N VAL A 55 -3.22 5.99 15.51
CA VAL A 55 -2.86 5.18 14.34
C VAL A 55 -3.41 5.82 13.07
N TYR A 56 -4.68 6.21 13.08
CA TYR A 56 -5.34 6.85 11.95
C TYR A 56 -4.62 8.14 11.52
N ARG A 57 -4.34 9.02 12.49
CA ARG A 57 -3.65 10.29 12.21
C ARG A 57 -2.24 10.08 11.69
N THR A 58 -1.54 9.08 12.23
CA THR A 58 -0.16 8.78 11.81
C THR A 58 -0.13 8.24 10.39
N VAL A 59 -1.03 7.31 10.06
CA VAL A 59 -1.15 6.76 8.71
C VAL A 59 -1.48 7.86 7.70
N LYS A 60 -2.41 8.75 8.07
CA LYS A 60 -2.78 9.89 7.23
C LYS A 60 -1.59 10.83 7.00
N LEU A 61 -0.83 11.11 8.04
CA LEU A 61 0.38 11.94 7.94
C LEU A 61 1.38 11.29 6.97
N PHE A 62 1.61 9.99 7.09
CA PHE A 62 2.55 9.27 6.23
C PHE A 62 2.06 9.25 4.77
N GLU A 63 0.76 9.13 4.56
CA GLU A 63 0.16 9.20 3.22
C GLU A 63 0.37 10.59 2.61
N GLU A 64 0.03 11.63 3.34
CA GLU A 64 0.16 13.02 2.88
C GLU A 64 1.61 13.41 2.62
N SER A 65 2.54 12.79 3.33
CA SER A 65 3.98 13.01 3.16
C SER A 65 4.59 12.18 2.03
N GLY A 66 3.78 11.37 1.35
CA GLY A 66 4.26 10.53 0.25
C GLY A 66 5.07 9.33 0.70
N ILE A 67 4.87 8.87 1.92
CA ILE A 67 5.57 7.70 2.48
C ILE A 67 4.75 6.42 2.32
N LEU A 68 3.44 6.53 2.46
CA LEU A 68 2.50 5.44 2.24
C LEU A 68 1.59 5.71 1.07
N ALA A 69 1.22 4.66 0.35
CA ALA A 69 0.17 4.70 -0.66
C ALA A 69 -1.12 4.17 -0.05
N LYS A 70 -2.21 4.84 -0.35
CA LYS A 70 -3.56 4.42 0.06
C LYS A 70 -4.25 3.77 -1.13
N HIS A 71 -4.77 2.57 -0.92
CA HIS A 71 -5.52 1.85 -1.94
C HIS A 71 -6.96 1.66 -1.48
N GLU A 72 -7.89 2.18 -2.24
CA GLU A 72 -9.32 1.99 -2.00
C GLU A 72 -9.85 0.97 -3.01
N PHE A 73 -9.67 -0.31 -2.68
CA PHE A 73 -10.14 -1.39 -3.53
C PHE A 73 -11.65 -1.56 -3.40
N LYS A 74 -12.26 -2.00 -4.48
CA LYS A 74 -13.69 -2.21 -4.55
C LYS A 74 -14.17 -3.16 -3.46
N GLY A 75 -15.19 -2.74 -2.69
CA GLY A 75 -15.84 -3.57 -1.68
C GLY A 75 -15.11 -3.69 -0.36
N GLY A 76 -14.10 -2.89 -0.09
CA GLY A 76 -13.32 -2.98 1.15
C GLY A 76 -12.96 -1.64 1.76
N LYS A 77 -12.35 -1.69 2.93
CA LYS A 77 -11.76 -0.53 3.61
C LYS A 77 -10.48 -0.11 2.90
N ALA A 78 -10.08 1.15 3.07
CA ALA A 78 -8.80 1.63 2.56
C ALA A 78 -7.64 0.82 3.15
N ARG A 79 -6.72 0.42 2.30
CA ARG A 79 -5.55 -0.36 2.68
C ARG A 79 -4.29 0.42 2.32
N TYR A 80 -3.22 0.14 3.04
CA TYR A 80 -2.01 0.94 2.95
C TYR A 80 -0.79 0.08 2.68
N GLU A 81 0.14 0.64 1.93
CA GLU A 81 1.45 0.03 1.71
C GLU A 81 2.53 1.09 1.66
N GLU A 82 3.75 0.70 1.98
CA GLU A 82 4.89 1.59 1.85
C GLU A 82 5.12 1.92 0.37
N LEU A 83 5.27 3.22 0.06
CA LEU A 83 5.58 3.65 -1.29
C LEU A 83 7.02 3.27 -1.62
N ASN A 84 7.18 2.34 -2.54
CA ASN A 84 8.48 1.94 -3.07
C ASN A 84 8.65 2.49 -4.47
N GLU A 85 9.89 2.63 -4.90
CA GLU A 85 10.18 2.99 -6.28
C GLU A 85 9.73 1.84 -7.18
N GLY A 86 9.10 2.19 -8.29
CA GLY A 86 8.60 1.22 -9.25
C GLY A 86 7.11 1.02 -9.12
N HIS A 87 6.49 1.02 -10.27
CA HIS A 87 5.06 0.81 -10.42
C HIS A 87 4.74 -0.68 -10.37
N HIS A 88 3.66 -1.04 -9.71
CA HIS A 88 3.13 -2.40 -9.79
C HIS A 88 1.60 -2.36 -9.79
N ASP A 89 1.02 -3.40 -10.37
CA ASP A 89 -0.41 -3.60 -10.45
C ASP A 89 -0.87 -4.58 -9.37
N HIS A 90 -2.16 -4.68 -9.16
CA HIS A 90 -2.71 -5.47 -8.07
C HIS A 90 -3.74 -6.48 -8.56
N LEU A 91 -3.65 -7.70 -8.05
CA LEU A 91 -4.67 -8.73 -8.20
C LEU A 91 -5.23 -9.01 -6.80
N ILE A 92 -6.52 -8.77 -6.62
CA ILE A 92 -7.18 -8.87 -5.32
C ILE A 92 -8.06 -10.11 -5.27
N ASP A 93 -7.84 -10.98 -4.28
CA ASP A 93 -8.73 -12.10 -4.01
C ASP A 93 -9.95 -11.54 -3.27
N ILE A 94 -11.11 -11.58 -3.90
CA ILE A 94 -12.32 -10.98 -3.33
C ILE A 94 -12.89 -11.78 -2.15
N LYS A 95 -12.45 -13.02 -1.97
CA LYS A 95 -12.89 -13.85 -0.83
C LYS A 95 -12.01 -13.67 0.40
N SER A 96 -10.70 -13.69 0.21
CA SER A 96 -9.74 -13.62 1.33
C SER A 96 -9.23 -12.20 1.59
N GLY A 97 -9.30 -11.32 0.60
CA GLY A 97 -8.68 -10.00 0.66
C GLY A 97 -7.18 -10.01 0.39
N GLU A 98 -6.61 -11.17 0.07
CA GLU A 98 -5.20 -11.27 -0.28
C GLU A 98 -4.90 -10.45 -1.53
N ILE A 99 -3.76 -9.77 -1.54
CA ILE A 99 -3.34 -8.95 -2.66
C ILE A 99 -2.03 -9.48 -3.23
N ILE A 100 -2.01 -9.71 -4.54
CA ILE A 100 -0.81 -10.08 -5.26
C ILE A 100 -0.38 -8.88 -6.09
N GLU A 101 0.86 -8.46 -5.93
CA GLU A 101 1.45 -7.40 -6.73
C GLU A 101 2.17 -8.03 -7.92
N PHE A 102 2.01 -7.41 -9.09
CA PHE A 102 2.68 -7.92 -10.29
C PHE A 102 3.04 -6.78 -11.24
N VAL A 103 3.99 -7.04 -12.10
CA VAL A 103 4.34 -6.19 -13.23
C VAL A 103 4.40 -7.07 -14.46
N ASP A 104 3.72 -6.67 -15.53
CA ASP A 104 3.71 -7.40 -16.79
C ASP A 104 4.08 -6.46 -17.93
N GLU A 105 5.19 -6.75 -18.58
CA GLU A 105 5.70 -5.88 -19.65
C GLU A 105 4.75 -5.78 -20.84
N GLU A 106 4.03 -6.84 -21.15
CA GLU A 106 3.07 -6.83 -22.27
C GLU A 106 1.91 -5.87 -21.99
N ILE A 107 1.42 -5.86 -20.75
CA ILE A 107 0.38 -4.92 -20.32
C ILE A 107 0.88 -3.50 -20.42
N GLU A 108 2.11 -3.24 -19.94
CA GLU A 108 2.71 -1.91 -19.98
C GLU A 108 2.83 -1.39 -21.41
N LYS A 109 3.33 -2.23 -22.32
CA LYS A 109 3.47 -1.87 -23.75
C LYS A 109 2.12 -1.63 -24.42
N LEU A 110 1.13 -2.44 -24.09
CA LEU A 110 -0.20 -2.31 -24.66
C LEU A 110 -0.85 -0.99 -24.24
N GLN A 111 -0.69 -0.59 -23.01
CA GLN A 111 -1.22 0.66 -22.49
C GLN A 111 -0.59 1.86 -23.20
N GLU A 112 0.72 1.82 -23.44
CA GLU A 112 1.42 2.87 -24.18
C GLU A 112 0.90 2.95 -25.63
N LYS A 113 0.70 1.82 -26.28
CA LYS A 113 0.14 1.78 -27.64
C LYS A 113 -1.26 2.41 -27.70
N ILE A 114 -2.07 2.12 -26.71
CA ILE A 114 -3.43 2.70 -26.64
C ILE A 114 -3.35 4.22 -26.50
N ALA A 115 -2.51 4.71 -25.63
CA ALA A 115 -2.33 6.15 -25.44
C ALA A 115 -1.84 6.81 -26.74
N ASP A 116 -0.83 6.23 -27.38
CA ASP A 116 -0.27 6.72 -28.64
C ASP A 116 -1.33 6.76 -29.75
N LYS A 117 -2.17 5.73 -29.82
CA LYS A 117 -3.24 5.65 -30.82
C LYS A 117 -4.18 6.85 -30.75
N TYR A 118 -4.43 7.36 -29.57
CA TYR A 118 -5.30 8.50 -29.33
C TYR A 118 -4.57 9.83 -29.22
N GLY A 119 -3.26 9.84 -29.45
CA GLY A 119 -2.46 11.06 -29.44
C GLY A 119 -2.04 11.53 -28.06
N TYR A 120 -1.95 10.63 -27.11
CA TYR A 120 -1.57 10.95 -25.72
C TYR A 120 -0.24 10.32 -25.34
N ARG A 121 0.47 11.00 -24.46
CA ARG A 121 1.62 10.41 -23.77
C ARG A 121 1.11 9.89 -22.43
N LEU A 122 1.33 8.61 -22.17
CA LEU A 122 0.90 7.99 -20.91
C LEU A 122 1.73 8.55 -19.75
N VAL A 123 1.07 9.09 -18.75
CA VAL A 123 1.71 9.63 -17.54
C VAL A 123 1.64 8.63 -16.40
N ASP A 124 0.53 7.96 -16.23
CA ASP A 124 0.30 7.02 -15.14
C ASP A 124 -0.88 6.12 -15.48
N HIS A 125 -1.00 5.01 -14.77
CA HIS A 125 -2.18 4.16 -14.87
C HIS A 125 -2.39 3.43 -13.55
N LYS A 126 -3.59 2.91 -13.38
CA LYS A 126 -3.96 2.08 -12.24
C LYS A 126 -4.68 0.86 -12.79
N LEU A 127 -4.17 -0.33 -12.45
CA LEU A 127 -4.79 -1.59 -12.86
C LEU A 127 -5.06 -2.44 -11.62
N GLU A 128 -6.32 -2.81 -11.46
CA GLU A 128 -6.78 -3.66 -10.38
C GLU A 128 -7.57 -4.82 -10.99
N LEU A 129 -7.11 -6.03 -10.74
CA LEU A 129 -7.81 -7.24 -11.15
C LEU A 129 -8.47 -7.86 -9.92
N TYR A 130 -9.69 -8.30 -10.06
CA TYR A 130 -10.47 -8.91 -8.97
C TYR A 130 -10.80 -10.34 -9.35
N GLY A 131 -10.41 -11.28 -8.52
CA GLY A 131 -10.58 -12.68 -8.85
C GLY A 131 -10.88 -13.58 -7.67
N VAL A 132 -11.13 -14.82 -7.97
CA VAL A 132 -11.27 -15.89 -7.00
C VAL A 132 -10.35 -17.03 -7.39
N LYS A 133 -9.81 -17.74 -6.41
CA LYS A 133 -8.90 -18.86 -6.69
C LYS A 133 -9.62 -19.91 -7.52
N LYS A 134 -8.94 -20.38 -8.56
CA LYS A 134 -9.45 -21.48 -9.35
C LYS A 134 -9.47 -22.75 -8.51
N LYS A 135 -10.45 -23.63 -8.77
CA LYS A 135 -10.45 -24.95 -8.15
C LYS A 135 -9.25 -25.73 -8.67
N LYS A 136 -8.61 -26.48 -7.78
CA LYS A 136 -7.52 -27.38 -8.21
C LYS A 136 -8.07 -28.40 -9.18
N LEU A 137 -7.38 -28.55 -10.31
CA LEU A 137 -7.62 -29.67 -11.20
C LEU A 137 -7.07 -30.91 -10.52
N THR A 138 -7.93 -31.88 -10.28
CA THR A 138 -7.51 -33.17 -9.72
C THR A 138 -7.23 -34.15 -10.84
#